data_9fbc0088552efbc2c07952bc0953060a
#
_entry.id   9fbc0088552efbc2c07952bc0953060a
#
_cell.length_a   1.000
_cell.length_b   1.000
_cell.length_c   1.000
_cell.angle_alpha   90.00
_cell.angle_beta   90.00
_cell.angle_gamma   90.00
#
_symmetry.space_group_name_H-M   'P 1'
#
loop_
_entity.id
_entity.type
_entity.pdbx_description
1 polymer ?
#
loop_
_entity_poly.entity_id
_entity_poly.type
_entity_poly.pdbx_seq_one_letter_code
_entity_poly.pdbx_strand_id
1 'polypeptide(L)'
;PGTVIISAAGNCNNINQVVEPVLQKDGGEIYYINLSKDGHKLGGSSFAQILNGIGDEAPSVLDAGYFKTVFNTLQKLIKDGQLLAGHDVASGGLITTLLELCFADNDLGANLDLSSLNEQDTIKLLFSENIGVVFQAKDDSAENELKASGIEFAKIGSPSSESTLKIKNNGIEIGLNIASLRDTWFKTSYLLDNKQTANGLAKNRFDNYKNQQLNYIFPENFDGQLSPRAQSRGNDRPKAAILREKGSNSEREMANAMYLAGFDVKDVHMTDLITGRETLEDIQFIGAVGGFSNSDVLGSAKGWAGAFKYNEKANKALQDFFARPDTLSVGICNGCQLFMELDLINPEHGTHGRMTYNDSHKHESGFTSVKIQKNDSVMLSTLEGATLGVWISHGEGKFELPLSEKEYNIVAKYGYDAYPANPNGSSYNTAMMTDKTGRHLVTMPHIERSIFQWNWANYPKGRKDEVSPWIEAFENARKWIEKH
;
A
#
# COMPACT_ATOMS: atom_id res chain seq x y z
N PRO A 1 35.87 2.06 1.78
CA PRO A 1 35.08 2.86 2.74
C PRO A 1 33.97 2.01 3.31
N GLY A 2 33.73 2.11 4.64
CA GLY A 2 32.63 1.43 5.29
C GLY A 2 31.28 2.11 5.00
N THR A 3 30.22 1.34 4.94
CA THR A 3 28.86 1.86 4.84
C THR A 3 28.15 1.67 6.18
N VAL A 4 27.51 2.72 6.69
CA VAL A 4 26.70 2.65 7.91
C VAL A 4 25.24 2.94 7.52
N ILE A 5 24.34 2.02 7.86
CA ILE A 5 22.91 2.18 7.68
C ILE A 5 22.27 2.25 9.06
N ILE A 6 21.54 3.33 9.34
CA ILE A 6 20.83 3.53 10.60
C ILE A 6 19.34 3.54 10.30
N SER A 7 18.59 2.68 10.98
CA SER A 7 17.13 2.65 10.93
C SER A 7 16.55 3.07 12.28
N ALA A 8 15.54 3.93 12.25
CA ALA A 8 14.80 4.34 13.44
C ALA A 8 13.33 3.99 13.26
N ALA A 9 12.69 3.50 14.32
CA ALA A 9 11.27 3.18 14.33
C ALA A 9 10.62 3.77 15.59
N GLY A 10 9.39 4.27 15.44
CA GLY A 10 8.61 4.82 16.53
C GLY A 10 7.13 4.56 16.34
N ASN A 11 6.37 4.59 17.43
CA ASN A 11 4.91 4.47 17.36
C ASN A 11 4.27 5.79 16.93
N CYS A 12 3.34 5.69 15.98
CA CYS A 12 2.43 6.78 15.65
C CYS A 12 1.20 6.70 16.56
N ASN A 13 0.96 7.73 17.35
CA ASN A 13 -0.17 7.75 18.29
C ASN A 13 -1.51 8.08 17.61
N ASN A 14 -1.47 8.81 16.51
CA ASN A 14 -2.64 9.21 15.74
C ASN A 14 -2.29 9.39 14.27
N ILE A 15 -2.77 8.50 13.43
CA ILE A 15 -2.52 8.51 11.98
C ILE A 15 -3.13 9.72 11.26
N ASN A 16 -4.07 10.43 11.89
CA ASN A 16 -4.66 11.66 11.35
C ASN A 16 -3.80 12.91 11.64
N GLN A 17 -2.72 12.75 12.40
CA GLN A 17 -1.73 13.79 12.71
C GLN A 17 -0.43 13.51 11.96
N VAL A 18 -0.51 13.32 10.66
CA VAL A 18 0.62 13.13 9.75
C VAL A 18 0.63 14.24 8.71
N VAL A 19 1.80 14.51 8.16
CA VAL A 19 2.00 15.49 7.09
C VAL A 19 2.49 14.75 5.85
N GLU A 20 1.80 14.97 4.73
CA GLU A 20 2.15 14.39 3.44
C GLU A 20 3.13 15.30 2.68
N PRO A 21 4.01 14.75 1.83
CA PRO A 21 4.91 15.55 1.01
C PRO A 21 4.20 16.07 -0.26
N VAL A 22 3.05 16.68 -0.09
CA VAL A 22 2.20 17.18 -1.19
C VAL A 22 1.69 18.57 -0.86
N LEU A 23 2.16 19.59 -1.58
CA LEU A 23 1.68 20.96 -1.42
C LEU A 23 0.16 21.03 -1.59
N GLN A 24 -0.47 21.89 -0.81
CA GLN A 24 -1.91 22.15 -0.88
C GLN A 24 -2.17 23.47 -1.62
N LYS A 25 -3.10 23.45 -2.56
CA LYS A 25 -3.37 24.58 -3.46
C LYS A 25 -3.84 25.85 -2.73
N ASP A 26 -4.73 25.66 -1.76
CA ASP A 26 -5.35 26.74 -0.99
C ASP A 26 -4.69 26.91 0.38
N GLY A 27 -3.42 26.54 0.50
CA GLY A 27 -2.65 26.62 1.73
C GLY A 27 -1.84 27.89 1.87
N GLY A 28 -1.26 28.06 3.05
CA GLY A 28 -0.39 29.19 3.36
C GLY A 28 1.01 29.08 2.75
N GLU A 29 1.92 29.81 3.34
CA GLU A 29 3.27 30.01 2.82
C GLU A 29 4.18 28.80 3.00
N ILE A 30 5.23 28.73 2.19
CA ILE A 30 6.27 27.69 2.21
C ILE A 30 7.47 28.23 2.97
N TYR A 31 7.95 27.42 3.89
CA TYR A 31 9.10 27.71 4.76
C TYR A 31 10.22 26.69 4.58
N TYR A 32 11.46 27.15 4.80
CA TYR A 32 12.65 26.30 4.85
C TYR A 32 13.38 26.50 6.17
N ILE A 33 13.87 25.42 6.76
CA ILE A 33 14.75 25.43 7.92
C ILE A 33 16.00 24.60 7.61
N ASN A 34 17.18 25.19 7.79
CA ASN A 34 18.44 24.47 7.78
C ASN A 34 18.72 23.91 9.18
N LEU A 35 18.53 22.60 9.38
CA LEU A 35 18.77 21.93 10.66
C LEU A 35 20.27 21.72 10.94
N SER A 36 21.11 21.77 9.91
CA SER A 36 22.54 21.49 10.05
C SER A 36 23.32 22.63 10.70
N LYS A 37 22.85 23.87 10.59
CA LYS A 37 23.59 25.09 10.95
C LYS A 37 24.91 25.23 10.18
N ASP A 38 25.13 24.44 9.15
CA ASP A 38 26.31 24.48 8.30
C ASP A 38 26.04 25.24 7.00
N GLY A 39 27.07 25.76 6.37
CA GLY A 39 26.99 26.36 5.03
C GLY A 39 26.66 25.31 3.95
N HIS A 40 26.17 25.79 2.81
CA HIS A 40 25.86 24.91 1.69
C HIS A 40 27.11 24.30 1.06
N LYS A 41 27.23 22.96 1.09
CA LYS A 41 28.39 22.20 0.61
C LYS A 41 27.97 21.08 -0.31
N LEU A 42 28.71 20.84 -1.38
CA LEU A 42 28.39 19.86 -2.42
C LEU A 42 29.14 18.53 -2.27
N GLY A 43 30.09 18.41 -1.34
CA GLY A 43 30.84 17.18 -1.14
C GLY A 43 29.95 16.01 -0.70
N GLY A 44 30.15 14.86 -1.32
CA GLY A 44 29.36 13.64 -1.08
C GLY A 44 27.96 13.65 -1.68
N SER A 45 27.49 14.78 -2.24
CA SER A 45 26.15 14.91 -2.79
C SER A 45 25.94 14.11 -4.06
N SER A 46 24.68 13.81 -4.37
CA SER A 46 24.26 13.23 -5.67
C SER A 46 24.73 14.10 -6.84
N PHE A 47 24.73 15.42 -6.66
CA PHE A 47 25.24 16.33 -7.68
C PHE A 47 26.74 16.10 -7.97
N ALA A 48 27.58 15.97 -6.94
CA ALA A 48 29.00 15.66 -7.12
C ALA A 48 29.22 14.31 -7.80
N GLN A 49 28.41 13.30 -7.42
CA GLN A 49 28.51 11.95 -7.98
C GLN A 49 28.17 11.90 -9.48
N ILE A 50 27.11 12.59 -9.94
CA ILE A 50 26.78 12.61 -11.38
C ILE A 50 27.85 13.34 -12.23
N LEU A 51 28.65 14.19 -11.61
CA LEU A 51 29.82 14.85 -12.24
C LEU A 51 31.11 14.04 -12.10
N ASN A 52 31.02 12.77 -11.63
CA ASN A 52 32.15 11.89 -11.35
C ASN A 52 33.14 12.45 -10.31
N GLY A 53 32.64 13.26 -9.38
CA GLY A 53 33.40 13.84 -8.29
C GLY A 53 32.84 13.42 -6.93
N ILE A 54 33.64 13.55 -5.88
CA ILE A 54 33.17 13.37 -4.50
C ILE A 54 33.06 14.74 -3.79
N GLY A 55 33.94 15.67 -4.13
CA GLY A 55 34.10 16.96 -3.45
C GLY A 55 34.88 16.83 -2.14
N ASP A 56 35.39 17.96 -1.63
CA ASP A 56 36.26 17.99 -0.45
C ASP A 56 35.47 18.25 0.85
N GLU A 57 34.36 18.95 0.78
CA GLU A 57 33.55 19.35 1.93
C GLU A 57 32.13 18.85 1.85
N ALA A 58 31.77 17.99 2.79
CA ALA A 58 30.37 17.53 2.99
C ALA A 58 29.69 18.34 4.10
N PRO A 59 28.37 18.56 4.04
CA PRO A 59 27.63 19.21 5.10
C PRO A 59 27.60 18.35 6.38
N SER A 60 27.57 19.01 7.54
CA SER A 60 27.55 18.35 8.85
C SER A 60 26.55 19.04 9.79
N VAL A 61 26.07 18.32 10.78
CA VAL A 61 25.27 18.91 11.87
C VAL A 61 26.22 19.58 12.85
N LEU A 62 26.27 20.91 12.86
CA LEU A 62 27.17 21.67 13.74
C LEU A 62 26.62 21.86 15.16
N ASP A 63 25.31 21.82 15.32
CA ASP A 63 24.61 21.97 16.61
C ASP A 63 23.49 20.95 16.79
N ALA A 64 23.80 19.86 17.52
CA ALA A 64 22.84 18.82 17.82
C ALA A 64 21.70 19.28 18.77
N GLY A 65 21.98 20.29 19.61
CA GLY A 65 20.96 20.88 20.49
C GLY A 65 19.92 21.65 19.69
N TYR A 66 20.37 22.47 18.75
CA TYR A 66 19.50 23.17 17.82
C TYR A 66 18.70 22.18 16.96
N PHE A 67 19.35 21.17 16.39
CA PHE A 67 18.67 20.12 15.63
C PHE A 67 17.52 19.51 16.42
N LYS A 68 17.78 19.11 17.68
CA LYS A 68 16.74 18.54 18.56
C LYS A 68 15.60 19.53 18.83
N THR A 69 15.92 20.82 19.02
CA THR A 69 14.90 21.86 19.23
C THR A 69 14.00 21.99 18.01
N VAL A 70 14.58 22.08 16.80
CA VAL A 70 13.83 22.16 15.55
C VAL A 70 12.94 20.92 15.36
N PHE A 71 13.51 19.72 15.55
CA PHE A 71 12.77 18.46 15.42
C PHE A 71 11.54 18.43 16.35
N ASN A 72 11.73 18.75 17.62
CA ASN A 72 10.63 18.74 18.60
C ASN A 72 9.56 19.78 18.27
N THR A 73 9.94 20.97 17.81
CA THR A 73 9.01 22.03 17.43
C THR A 73 8.20 21.61 16.19
N LEU A 74 8.84 21.00 15.18
CA LEU A 74 8.13 20.47 14.02
C LEU A 74 7.15 19.37 14.41
N GLN A 75 7.54 18.45 15.30
CA GLN A 75 6.61 17.41 15.82
C GLN A 75 5.42 18.02 16.55
N LYS A 76 5.61 19.13 17.28
CA LYS A 76 4.52 19.88 17.90
C LYS A 76 3.60 20.49 16.85
N LEU A 77 4.15 21.19 15.86
CA LEU A 77 3.36 21.80 14.77
C LEU A 77 2.54 20.79 13.99
N ILE A 78 3.09 19.58 13.75
CA ILE A 78 2.38 18.47 13.10
C ILE A 78 1.19 18.02 13.98
N LYS A 79 1.43 17.78 15.28
CA LYS A 79 0.37 17.37 16.21
C LYS A 79 -0.74 18.41 16.36
N ASP A 80 -0.38 19.68 16.31
CA ASP A 80 -1.30 20.80 16.43
C ASP A 80 -2.03 21.12 15.11
N GLY A 81 -1.73 20.37 14.01
CA GLY A 81 -2.35 20.52 12.68
C GLY A 81 -2.02 21.85 12.01
N GLN A 82 -0.83 22.41 12.29
CA GLN A 82 -0.37 23.70 11.75
C GLN A 82 0.35 23.55 10.41
N LEU A 83 0.77 22.35 10.05
CA LEU A 83 1.44 22.06 8.78
C LEU A 83 0.51 21.35 7.81
N LEU A 84 0.50 21.81 6.56
CA LEU A 84 -0.32 21.27 5.47
C LEU A 84 0.46 20.27 4.61
N ALA A 85 1.77 20.52 4.43
CA ALA A 85 2.69 19.67 3.69
C ALA A 85 4.09 19.78 4.29
N GLY A 86 4.93 18.78 4.08
CA GLY A 86 6.32 18.83 4.53
C GLY A 86 7.18 17.74 3.92
N HIS A 87 8.46 18.05 3.70
CA HIS A 87 9.45 17.13 3.18
C HIS A 87 10.84 17.49 3.70
N ASP A 88 11.64 16.50 4.02
CA ASP A 88 13.04 16.67 4.37
C ASP A 88 13.91 16.93 3.14
N VAL A 89 15.02 17.62 3.33
CA VAL A 89 16.06 17.75 2.30
C VAL A 89 16.98 16.53 2.41
N ALA A 90 17.01 15.74 1.34
CA ALA A 90 17.77 14.50 1.25
C ALA A 90 18.59 14.45 -0.06
N SER A 91 18.76 13.26 -0.63
CA SER A 91 19.51 13.06 -1.88
C SER A 91 18.97 13.94 -3.02
N GLY A 92 19.86 14.65 -3.69
CA GLY A 92 19.54 15.61 -4.75
C GLY A 92 19.32 17.05 -4.25
N GLY A 93 19.31 17.27 -2.92
CA GLY A 93 19.27 18.60 -2.31
C GLY A 93 17.90 19.28 -2.35
N LEU A 94 17.90 20.57 -2.04
CA LEU A 94 16.69 21.39 -1.93
C LEU A 94 15.83 21.37 -3.21
N ILE A 95 16.45 21.36 -4.38
CA ILE A 95 15.71 21.35 -5.66
C ILE A 95 14.85 20.09 -5.82
N THR A 96 15.39 18.92 -5.44
CA THR A 96 14.66 17.66 -5.52
C THR A 96 13.49 17.65 -4.55
N THR A 97 13.71 18.07 -3.29
CA THR A 97 12.64 18.23 -2.29
C THR A 97 11.51 19.13 -2.77
N LEU A 98 11.82 20.28 -3.36
CA LEU A 98 10.83 21.22 -3.88
C LEU A 98 10.03 20.64 -5.06
N LEU A 99 10.67 19.85 -5.93
CA LEU A 99 10.01 19.18 -7.04
C LEU A 99 9.11 18.03 -6.55
N GLU A 100 9.60 17.21 -5.62
CA GLU A 100 8.85 16.09 -5.05
C GLU A 100 7.58 16.53 -4.33
N LEU A 101 7.61 17.69 -3.64
CA LEU A 101 6.42 18.32 -3.06
C LEU A 101 5.33 18.66 -4.10
N CYS A 102 5.69 18.78 -5.39
CA CYS A 102 4.78 19.08 -6.48
C CYS A 102 4.40 17.86 -7.33
N PHE A 103 5.10 16.70 -7.20
CA PHE A 103 4.94 15.59 -8.13
C PHE A 103 3.64 14.81 -7.99
N ALA A 104 3.04 14.80 -6.82
CA ALA A 104 1.80 14.05 -6.58
C ALA A 104 0.56 14.73 -7.19
N ASP A 105 0.57 16.06 -7.31
CA ASP A 105 -0.51 16.84 -7.94
C ASP A 105 0.02 17.60 -9.17
N ASN A 106 -0.46 17.23 -10.35
CA ASN A 106 0.05 17.75 -11.63
C ASN A 106 -0.30 19.20 -11.92
N ASP A 107 -1.35 19.69 -11.28
CA ASP A 107 -1.89 21.05 -11.51
C ASP A 107 -1.30 22.04 -10.50
N LEU A 108 -0.26 21.63 -9.77
CA LEU A 108 0.35 22.42 -8.72
C LEU A 108 1.82 22.68 -9.00
N GLY A 109 2.29 23.89 -8.67
CA GLY A 109 3.67 24.31 -8.63
C GLY A 109 3.89 25.26 -7.47
N ALA A 110 4.97 26.05 -7.53
CA ALA A 110 5.26 27.07 -6.52
C ALA A 110 6.03 28.24 -7.09
N ASN A 111 5.85 29.41 -6.48
CA ASN A 111 6.65 30.62 -6.72
C ASN A 111 7.54 30.86 -5.51
N LEU A 112 8.86 30.75 -5.67
CA LEU A 112 9.82 30.77 -4.58
C LEU A 112 10.85 31.90 -4.77
N ASP A 113 11.20 32.56 -3.68
CA ASP A 113 12.34 33.47 -3.60
C ASP A 113 13.29 32.98 -2.49
N LEU A 114 14.44 32.47 -2.90
CA LEU A 114 15.45 31.89 -2.04
C LEU A 114 16.53 32.92 -1.63
N SER A 115 16.40 34.20 -2.05
CA SER A 115 17.41 35.25 -1.80
C SER A 115 17.68 35.47 -0.31
N SER A 116 16.68 35.23 0.55
CA SER A 116 16.78 35.36 2.01
C SER A 116 17.69 34.29 2.65
N LEU A 117 18.04 33.22 1.94
CA LEU A 117 18.95 32.17 2.41
C LEU A 117 20.44 32.59 2.36
N ASN A 118 20.73 33.76 1.78
CA ASN A 118 22.05 34.39 1.76
C ASN A 118 23.18 33.54 1.10
N GLU A 119 22.82 32.56 0.25
CA GLU A 119 23.78 31.83 -0.57
C GLU A 119 23.77 32.40 -2.00
N GLN A 120 24.91 32.95 -2.44
CA GLN A 120 25.04 33.56 -3.74
C GLN A 120 25.21 32.53 -4.87
N ASP A 121 25.79 31.37 -4.56
CA ASP A 121 25.93 30.28 -5.50
C ASP A 121 24.62 29.45 -5.53
N THR A 122 23.83 29.70 -6.56
CA THR A 122 22.55 29.03 -6.77
C THR A 122 22.71 27.50 -6.89
N ILE A 123 23.84 27.03 -7.44
CA ILE A 123 24.10 25.58 -7.54
C ILE A 123 24.31 24.97 -6.15
N LYS A 124 25.14 25.62 -5.31
CA LYS A 124 25.30 25.19 -3.91
C LYS A 124 23.99 25.19 -3.16
N LEU A 125 23.20 26.27 -3.29
CA LEU A 125 21.91 26.42 -2.63
C LEU A 125 20.92 25.29 -3.00
N LEU A 126 20.84 24.97 -4.29
CA LEU A 126 19.84 24.02 -4.79
C LEU A 126 20.25 22.56 -4.63
N PHE A 127 21.54 22.25 -4.75
CA PHE A 127 22.03 20.86 -4.82
C PHE A 127 22.82 20.38 -3.60
N SER A 128 23.05 21.24 -2.61
CA SER A 128 23.66 20.77 -1.35
C SER A 128 22.65 19.90 -0.58
N GLU A 129 23.16 18.83 0.00
CA GLU A 129 22.35 17.88 0.79
C GLU A 129 22.48 18.18 2.30
N ASN A 130 22.45 19.47 2.65
CA ASN A 130 22.37 19.89 4.03
C ASN A 130 21.05 19.43 4.65
N ILE A 131 21.13 18.84 5.83
CA ILE A 131 19.92 18.42 6.55
C ILE A 131 19.03 19.63 6.79
N GLY A 132 17.85 19.60 6.18
CA GLY A 132 16.87 20.66 6.20
C GLY A 132 15.46 20.12 6.08
N VAL A 133 14.49 21.00 6.21
CA VAL A 133 13.08 20.68 5.99
C VAL A 133 12.40 21.81 5.25
N VAL A 134 11.58 21.45 4.28
CA VAL A 134 10.63 22.35 3.62
C VAL A 134 9.24 21.98 4.09
N PHE A 135 8.43 22.95 4.47
CA PHE A 135 7.04 22.70 4.85
C PHE A 135 6.12 23.86 4.42
N GLN A 136 4.88 23.54 4.23
CA GLN A 136 3.80 24.51 4.01
C GLN A 136 3.03 24.70 5.31
N ALA A 137 2.95 25.93 5.81
CA ALA A 137 2.18 26.26 6.98
C ALA A 137 0.71 26.53 6.64
N LYS A 138 -0.18 26.28 7.59
CA LYS A 138 -1.60 26.57 7.46
C LYS A 138 -1.88 28.09 7.56
N ASP A 139 -1.20 28.72 8.51
CA ASP A 139 -1.30 30.15 8.83
C ASP A 139 -0.05 30.63 9.58
N ASP A 140 -0.07 31.85 10.10
CA ASP A 140 1.07 32.44 10.81
C ASP A 140 1.38 31.80 12.18
N SER A 141 0.57 30.87 12.67
CA SER A 141 0.80 30.20 13.97
C SER A 141 2.10 29.42 13.97
N ALA A 142 2.45 28.77 12.84
CA ALA A 142 3.71 28.05 12.70
C ALA A 142 4.91 29.02 12.82
N GLU A 143 4.85 30.16 12.16
CA GLU A 143 5.89 31.17 12.22
C GLU A 143 6.08 31.72 13.66
N ASN A 144 4.98 31.96 14.37
CA ASN A 144 5.01 32.44 15.75
C ASN A 144 5.66 31.41 16.69
N GLU A 145 5.35 30.13 16.55
CA GLU A 145 5.94 29.04 17.34
C GLU A 145 7.44 28.90 17.06
N LEU A 146 7.87 29.03 15.80
CA LEU A 146 9.30 28.97 15.42
C LEU A 146 10.07 30.13 16.05
N LYS A 147 9.53 31.36 16.01
CA LYS A 147 10.12 32.54 16.65
C LYS A 147 10.21 32.36 18.17
N ALA A 148 9.16 31.87 18.80
CA ALA A 148 9.13 31.62 20.26
C ALA A 148 10.13 30.56 20.68
N SER A 149 10.42 29.58 19.81
CA SER A 149 11.41 28.52 20.04
C SER A 149 12.85 28.93 19.67
N GLY A 150 13.08 30.15 19.19
CA GLY A 150 14.40 30.64 18.78
C GLY A 150 14.96 29.93 17.53
N ILE A 151 14.08 29.46 16.65
CA ILE A 151 14.46 28.73 15.45
C ILE A 151 14.63 29.72 14.29
N GLU A 152 15.74 29.60 13.57
CA GLU A 152 15.98 30.34 12.32
C GLU A 152 15.25 29.64 11.16
N PHE A 153 14.46 30.38 10.43
CA PHE A 153 13.71 29.89 9.28
C PHE A 153 13.66 30.96 8.18
N ALA A 154 13.39 30.53 6.97
CA ALA A 154 13.12 31.42 5.85
C ALA A 154 11.74 31.14 5.29
N LYS A 155 10.94 32.18 5.09
CA LYS A 155 9.73 32.14 4.28
C LYS A 155 10.18 32.26 2.83
N ILE A 156 10.02 31.19 2.05
CA ILE A 156 10.60 31.05 0.71
C ILE A 156 9.58 31.23 -0.41
N GLY A 157 8.28 31.29 -0.12
CA GLY A 157 7.25 31.54 -1.14
C GLY A 157 5.93 30.85 -0.87
N SER A 158 5.17 30.62 -1.94
CA SER A 158 3.81 30.06 -1.85
C SER A 158 3.50 29.10 -3.00
N PRO A 159 2.50 28.20 -2.84
CA PRO A 159 2.01 27.34 -3.91
C PRO A 159 1.45 28.16 -5.07
N SER A 160 1.42 27.57 -6.25
CA SER A 160 0.88 28.15 -7.48
C SER A 160 0.00 27.11 -8.19
N SER A 161 -1.06 27.57 -8.85
CA SER A 161 -1.90 26.73 -9.71
C SER A 161 -1.30 26.46 -11.10
N GLU A 162 -0.09 26.93 -11.35
CA GLU A 162 0.65 26.63 -12.58
C GLU A 162 1.52 25.39 -12.35
N SER A 163 1.56 24.44 -13.27
CA SER A 163 2.43 23.25 -13.22
C SER A 163 3.91 23.62 -13.50
N THR A 164 4.40 24.61 -12.75
CA THR A 164 5.75 25.18 -12.90
C THR A 164 6.32 25.55 -11.54
N LEU A 165 7.52 25.09 -11.25
CA LEU A 165 8.31 25.57 -10.13
C LEU A 165 9.14 26.80 -10.58
N LYS A 166 8.77 27.97 -10.08
CA LYS A 166 9.51 29.21 -10.34
C LYS A 166 10.40 29.52 -9.15
N ILE A 167 11.68 29.63 -9.36
CA ILE A 167 12.68 29.91 -8.32
C ILE A 167 13.43 31.20 -8.68
N LYS A 168 13.51 32.10 -7.72
CA LYS A 168 14.35 33.29 -7.78
C LYS A 168 15.42 33.22 -6.71
N ASN A 169 16.67 33.57 -7.06
CA ASN A 169 17.76 33.72 -6.12
C ASN A 169 18.70 34.83 -6.60
N ASN A 170 18.81 35.93 -5.85
CA ASN A 170 19.74 37.04 -6.09
C ASN A 170 19.79 37.51 -7.58
N GLY A 171 18.61 37.63 -8.20
CA GLY A 171 18.47 38.09 -9.60
C GLY A 171 18.52 36.98 -10.65
N ILE A 172 18.82 35.75 -10.28
CA ILE A 172 18.69 34.56 -11.15
C ILE A 172 17.25 34.08 -11.06
N GLU A 173 16.61 33.84 -12.20
CA GLU A 173 15.27 33.27 -12.28
C GLU A 173 15.30 31.95 -13.04
N ILE A 174 14.68 30.92 -12.48
CA ILE A 174 14.59 29.56 -13.02
C ILE A 174 13.13 29.14 -13.08
N GLY A 175 12.68 28.69 -14.24
CA GLY A 175 11.35 28.09 -14.43
C GLY A 175 11.47 26.61 -14.81
N LEU A 176 10.88 25.72 -13.99
CA LEU A 176 10.97 24.28 -14.17
C LEU A 176 9.58 23.68 -14.39
N ASN A 177 9.40 23.00 -15.52
CA ASN A 177 8.13 22.31 -15.82
C ASN A 177 8.00 21.03 -14.98
N ILE A 178 7.02 20.97 -14.09
CA ILE A 178 6.81 19.87 -13.15
C ILE A 178 6.55 18.55 -13.88
N ALA A 179 5.68 18.54 -14.88
CA ALA A 179 5.30 17.31 -15.59
C ALA A 179 6.50 16.64 -16.27
N SER A 180 7.35 17.44 -16.97
CA SER A 180 8.53 16.89 -17.66
C SER A 180 9.61 16.41 -16.69
N LEU A 181 9.79 17.10 -15.57
CA LEU A 181 10.76 16.68 -14.54
C LEU A 181 10.28 15.46 -13.76
N ARG A 182 8.98 15.32 -13.54
CA ARG A 182 8.40 14.10 -13.00
C ARG A 182 8.64 12.90 -13.93
N ASP A 183 8.46 13.07 -15.25
CA ASP A 183 8.81 12.01 -16.22
C ASP A 183 10.29 11.62 -16.12
N THR A 184 11.16 12.61 -15.94
CA THR A 184 12.61 12.39 -15.76
C THR A 184 12.89 11.62 -14.46
N TRP A 185 12.20 11.97 -13.37
CA TRP A 185 12.31 11.29 -12.07
C TRP A 185 11.87 9.83 -12.16
N PHE A 186 10.73 9.55 -12.76
CA PHE A 186 10.23 8.19 -12.97
C PHE A 186 11.08 7.37 -13.96
N LYS A 187 11.76 8.02 -14.90
CA LYS A 187 12.56 7.35 -15.93
C LYS A 187 13.65 6.45 -15.35
N THR A 188 14.27 6.84 -14.25
CA THR A 188 15.31 6.01 -13.60
C THR A 188 14.72 4.67 -13.14
N SER A 189 13.58 4.69 -12.48
CA SER A 189 12.86 3.46 -12.09
C SER A 189 12.45 2.63 -13.29
N TYR A 190 11.99 3.26 -14.38
CA TYR A 190 11.66 2.58 -15.63
C TYR A 190 12.87 1.85 -16.23
N LEU A 191 14.04 2.48 -16.25
CA LEU A 191 15.26 1.87 -16.80
C LEU A 191 15.67 0.60 -16.04
N LEU A 192 15.49 0.58 -14.72
CA LEU A 192 15.71 -0.61 -13.89
C LEU A 192 14.62 -1.65 -14.12
N ASP A 193 13.35 -1.24 -14.09
CA ASP A 193 12.20 -2.09 -14.29
C ASP A 193 12.24 -2.81 -15.64
N ASN A 194 12.67 -2.11 -16.70
CA ASN A 194 12.82 -2.67 -18.06
C ASN A 194 13.85 -3.80 -18.17
N LYS A 195 14.73 -3.94 -17.17
CA LYS A 195 15.68 -5.07 -17.09
C LYS A 195 15.10 -6.29 -16.39
N GLN A 196 14.02 -6.13 -15.65
CA GLN A 196 13.41 -7.17 -14.82
C GLN A 196 12.06 -7.63 -15.35
N THR A 197 11.36 -6.78 -16.06
CA THR A 197 9.97 -6.98 -16.48
C THR A 197 9.88 -7.45 -17.92
N ALA A 198 9.27 -8.58 -18.16
CA ALA A 198 9.05 -9.14 -19.49
C ALA A 198 7.94 -8.41 -20.26
N ASN A 199 7.79 -8.78 -21.54
CA ASN A 199 6.67 -8.41 -22.41
C ASN A 199 6.43 -6.91 -22.60
N GLY A 200 7.46 -6.07 -22.37
CA GLY A 200 7.35 -4.60 -22.50
C GLY A 200 6.51 -3.93 -21.40
N LEU A 201 6.09 -4.67 -20.38
CA LEU A 201 5.21 -4.14 -19.34
C LEU A 201 5.85 -3.03 -18.49
N ALA A 202 7.18 -2.98 -18.38
CA ALA A 202 7.86 -1.84 -17.75
C ALA A 202 7.55 -0.53 -18.47
N LYS A 203 7.50 -0.57 -19.81
CA LYS A 203 7.11 0.61 -20.60
C LYS A 203 5.64 0.96 -20.39
N ASN A 204 4.76 -0.03 -20.35
CA ASN A 204 3.34 0.21 -20.08
C ASN A 204 3.14 0.87 -18.71
N ARG A 205 3.87 0.43 -17.67
CA ARG A 205 3.85 1.07 -16.33
C ARG A 205 4.31 2.52 -16.42
N PHE A 206 5.43 2.78 -17.09
CA PHE A 206 5.97 4.13 -17.25
C PHE A 206 5.02 5.05 -18.03
N ASP A 207 4.45 4.58 -19.13
CA ASP A 207 3.52 5.39 -19.92
C ASP A 207 2.19 5.65 -19.17
N ASN A 208 1.79 4.72 -18.29
CA ASN A 208 0.48 4.72 -17.64
C ASN A 208 0.48 5.30 -16.21
N TYR A 209 1.65 5.61 -15.60
CA TYR A 209 1.65 6.07 -14.22
C TYR A 209 0.84 7.37 -14.01
N LYS A 210 0.75 8.22 -15.04
CA LYS A 210 -0.05 9.46 -15.04
C LYS A 210 -1.56 9.21 -15.04
N ASN A 211 -1.99 8.02 -15.51
CA ASN A 211 -3.38 7.67 -15.73
C ASN A 211 -3.91 6.70 -14.69
N GLN A 212 -3.10 6.33 -13.71
CA GLN A 212 -3.50 5.43 -12.62
C GLN A 212 -4.38 6.19 -11.63
N GLN A 213 -5.66 6.23 -11.92
CA GLN A 213 -6.62 6.83 -11.02
C GLN A 213 -7.03 5.81 -9.96
N LEU A 214 -6.56 6.00 -8.73
CA LEU A 214 -7.06 5.29 -7.56
C LEU A 214 -8.30 6.02 -7.01
N ASN A 215 -9.38 5.99 -7.78
CA ASN A 215 -10.66 6.55 -7.37
C ASN A 215 -11.46 5.48 -6.64
N TYR A 216 -11.86 5.77 -5.41
CA TYR A 216 -12.60 4.84 -4.57
C TYR A 216 -14.08 5.22 -4.52
N ILE A 217 -14.92 4.18 -4.51
CA ILE A 217 -16.36 4.28 -4.27
C ILE A 217 -16.64 3.35 -3.09
N PHE A 218 -16.95 3.94 -1.95
CA PHE A 218 -17.30 3.18 -0.75
C PHE A 218 -18.78 2.80 -0.79
N PRO A 219 -19.18 1.71 -0.11
CA PRO A 219 -20.58 1.38 0.06
C PRO A 219 -21.35 2.53 0.71
N GLU A 220 -22.55 2.80 0.25
CA GLU A 220 -23.35 3.96 0.68
C GLU A 220 -23.60 3.97 2.20
N ASN A 221 -23.80 2.79 2.79
CA ASN A 221 -24.13 2.64 4.21
C ASN A 221 -22.88 2.38 5.09
N PHE A 222 -21.68 2.49 4.56
CA PHE A 222 -20.46 2.24 5.33
C PHE A 222 -20.16 3.43 6.25
N ASP A 223 -20.22 3.21 7.56
CA ASP A 223 -20.04 4.22 8.60
C ASP A 223 -18.60 4.34 9.14
N GLY A 224 -17.72 3.43 8.75
CA GLY A 224 -16.31 3.42 9.16
C GLY A 224 -16.05 2.96 10.60
N GLN A 225 -17.05 2.37 11.28
CA GLN A 225 -16.93 1.94 12.66
C GLN A 225 -16.73 0.43 12.78
N LEU A 226 -15.99 0.01 13.80
CA LEU A 226 -15.94 -1.40 14.19
C LEU A 226 -17.28 -1.84 14.77
N SER A 227 -17.75 -3.01 14.36
CA SER A 227 -18.91 -3.64 14.94
C SER A 227 -18.76 -3.81 16.46
N PRO A 228 -19.82 -3.57 17.26
CA PRO A 228 -19.82 -3.88 18.71
C PRO A 228 -19.42 -5.33 19.02
N ARG A 229 -19.64 -6.25 18.09
CA ARG A 229 -19.20 -7.66 18.20
C ARG A 229 -17.69 -7.82 18.31
N ALA A 230 -16.90 -6.90 17.74
CA ALA A 230 -15.43 -6.89 17.89
C ALA A 230 -14.99 -6.82 19.36
N GLN A 231 -15.77 -6.17 20.20
CA GLN A 231 -15.49 -5.97 21.63
C GLN A 231 -16.13 -7.02 22.55
N SER A 232 -17.09 -7.83 22.04
CA SER A 232 -17.72 -8.86 22.85
C SER A 232 -16.76 -10.03 23.11
N ARG A 233 -16.62 -10.43 24.38
CA ARG A 233 -15.79 -11.56 24.83
C ARG A 233 -16.63 -12.80 25.18
N GLY A 234 -17.83 -12.93 24.62
CA GLY A 234 -18.74 -14.06 24.89
C GLY A 234 -18.32 -15.37 24.24
N ASN A 235 -18.75 -16.51 24.81
CA ASN A 235 -18.52 -17.84 24.26
C ASN A 235 -19.44 -18.18 23.07
N ASP A 236 -20.17 -17.20 22.55
CA ASP A 236 -21.17 -17.33 21.49
C ASP A 236 -20.63 -16.94 20.09
N ARG A 237 -19.31 -16.80 19.94
CA ARG A 237 -18.68 -16.51 18.67
C ARG A 237 -18.62 -17.76 17.79
N PRO A 238 -19.03 -17.68 16.50
CA PRO A 238 -18.82 -18.80 15.59
C PRO A 238 -17.32 -19.08 15.41
N LYS A 239 -16.99 -20.35 15.19
CA LYS A 239 -15.61 -20.80 15.09
C LYS A 239 -15.08 -20.63 13.68
N ALA A 240 -13.91 -20.00 13.59
CA ALA A 240 -13.13 -19.88 12.36
C ALA A 240 -11.75 -20.53 12.53
N ALA A 241 -11.16 -20.99 11.44
CA ALA A 241 -9.79 -21.49 11.43
C ALA A 241 -8.96 -20.81 10.33
N ILE A 242 -7.72 -20.52 10.68
CA ILE A 242 -6.71 -20.13 9.71
C ILE A 242 -5.97 -21.37 9.27
N LEU A 243 -6.01 -21.70 7.98
CA LEU A 243 -5.19 -22.74 7.41
C LEU A 243 -3.85 -22.18 6.96
N ARG A 244 -2.77 -22.77 7.46
CA ARG A 244 -1.42 -22.38 7.08
C ARG A 244 -0.48 -23.56 6.90
N GLU A 245 0.56 -23.34 6.11
CA GLU A 245 1.63 -24.29 5.83
C GLU A 245 2.99 -23.62 6.06
N LYS A 246 4.03 -24.41 6.15
CA LYS A 246 5.40 -23.91 6.21
C LYS A 246 5.68 -22.96 5.03
N GLY A 247 6.11 -21.73 5.34
CA GLY A 247 6.39 -20.66 4.36
C GLY A 247 5.19 -19.77 4.03
N SER A 248 4.00 -20.08 4.54
CA SER A 248 2.87 -19.14 4.45
C SER A 248 3.06 -17.95 5.40
N ASN A 249 2.34 -16.86 5.14
CA ASN A 249 2.29 -15.65 5.97
C ASN A 249 0.90 -14.99 5.90
N SER A 250 0.71 -13.88 6.60
CA SER A 250 -0.56 -13.17 6.83
C SER A 250 -1.54 -13.86 7.79
N GLU A 251 -1.08 -14.86 8.52
CA GLU A 251 -1.89 -15.53 9.53
C GLU A 251 -2.38 -14.56 10.63
N ARG A 252 -1.57 -13.61 11.03
CA ARG A 252 -1.93 -12.62 12.06
C ARG A 252 -2.95 -11.63 11.57
N GLU A 253 -2.76 -11.11 10.36
CA GLU A 253 -3.69 -10.16 9.73
C GLU A 253 -5.04 -10.83 9.48
N MET A 254 -5.05 -12.07 8.99
CA MET A 254 -6.26 -12.87 8.79
C MET A 254 -6.97 -13.15 10.12
N ALA A 255 -6.23 -13.60 11.15
CA ALA A 255 -6.79 -13.83 12.48
C ALA A 255 -7.40 -12.56 13.06
N ASN A 256 -6.71 -11.43 12.91
CA ASN A 256 -7.20 -10.15 13.41
C ASN A 256 -8.48 -9.71 12.69
N ALA A 257 -8.53 -9.83 11.36
CA ALA A 257 -9.72 -9.51 10.57
C ALA A 257 -10.93 -10.36 10.99
N MET A 258 -10.74 -11.67 11.13
CA MET A 258 -11.78 -12.58 11.61
C MET A 258 -12.20 -12.27 13.05
N TYR A 259 -11.23 -12.01 13.95
CA TYR A 259 -11.52 -11.65 15.35
C TYR A 259 -12.31 -10.36 15.46
N LEU A 260 -11.93 -9.32 14.71
CA LEU A 260 -12.65 -8.04 14.67
C LEU A 260 -14.07 -8.19 14.11
N ALA A 261 -14.26 -9.09 13.15
CA ALA A 261 -15.58 -9.43 12.64
C ALA A 261 -16.46 -10.23 13.66
N GLY A 262 -15.86 -10.77 14.72
CA GLY A 262 -16.57 -11.45 15.81
C GLY A 262 -16.47 -12.98 15.80
N PHE A 263 -15.46 -13.55 15.17
CA PHE A 263 -15.17 -14.99 15.23
C PHE A 263 -14.29 -15.37 16.44
N ASP A 264 -14.41 -16.62 16.90
CA ASP A 264 -13.40 -17.32 17.70
C ASP A 264 -12.45 -18.02 16.73
N VAL A 265 -11.16 -17.60 16.71
CA VAL A 265 -10.23 -17.96 15.65
C VAL A 265 -9.19 -18.97 16.13
N LYS A 266 -9.10 -20.10 15.43
CA LYS A 266 -8.14 -21.18 15.67
C LYS A 266 -7.05 -21.17 14.62
N ASP A 267 -5.79 -21.28 15.04
CA ASP A 267 -4.65 -21.47 14.15
C ASP A 267 -4.47 -22.97 13.84
N VAL A 268 -4.58 -23.34 12.57
CA VAL A 268 -4.49 -24.74 12.10
C VAL A 268 -3.37 -24.87 11.08
N HIS A 269 -2.30 -25.51 11.50
CA HIS A 269 -1.19 -25.86 10.62
C HIS A 269 -1.45 -27.20 9.90
N MET A 270 -0.92 -27.37 8.69
CA MET A 270 -1.08 -28.63 7.92
C MET A 270 -0.72 -29.89 8.70
N THR A 271 0.27 -29.82 9.62
CA THR A 271 0.60 -30.97 10.49
C THR A 271 -0.54 -31.40 11.39
N ASP A 272 -1.47 -30.50 11.75
CA ASP A 272 -2.63 -30.83 12.58
C ASP A 272 -3.64 -31.67 11.78
N LEU A 273 -3.86 -31.30 10.51
CA LEU A 273 -4.72 -32.05 9.60
C LEU A 273 -4.11 -33.38 9.19
N ILE A 274 -2.81 -33.41 8.87
CA ILE A 274 -2.07 -34.60 8.47
C ILE A 274 -2.09 -35.66 9.59
N THR A 275 -1.91 -35.26 10.85
CA THR A 275 -1.95 -36.14 11.99
C THR A 275 -3.36 -36.53 12.43
N GLY A 276 -4.37 -35.75 12.02
CA GLY A 276 -5.77 -35.89 12.44
C GLY A 276 -6.02 -35.30 13.84
N ARG A 277 -5.15 -34.44 14.34
CA ARG A 277 -5.36 -33.66 15.56
C ARG A 277 -6.47 -32.61 15.36
N GLU A 278 -6.65 -32.17 14.11
CA GLU A 278 -7.70 -31.29 13.66
C GLU A 278 -8.47 -31.95 12.52
N THR A 279 -9.82 -31.80 12.52
CA THR A 279 -10.74 -32.38 11.53
C THR A 279 -11.62 -31.36 10.86
N LEU A 280 -11.62 -30.12 11.31
CA LEU A 280 -12.47 -29.01 10.87
C LEU A 280 -13.99 -29.22 11.10
N GLU A 281 -14.40 -30.27 11.83
CA GLU A 281 -15.82 -30.62 12.05
C GLU A 281 -16.57 -29.50 12.79
N ASP A 282 -15.91 -28.82 13.72
CA ASP A 282 -16.49 -27.75 14.53
C ASP A 282 -16.19 -26.34 13.98
N ILE A 283 -15.55 -26.25 12.82
CA ILE A 283 -15.20 -25.00 12.14
C ILE A 283 -16.27 -24.66 11.10
N GLN A 284 -16.72 -23.40 11.06
CA GLN A 284 -17.70 -22.91 10.10
C GLN A 284 -17.10 -21.96 9.06
N PHE A 285 -15.94 -21.33 9.35
CA PHE A 285 -15.25 -20.46 8.42
C PHE A 285 -13.74 -20.76 8.37
N ILE A 286 -13.21 -21.05 7.20
CA ILE A 286 -11.77 -21.19 7.02
C ILE A 286 -11.18 -20.07 6.19
N GLY A 287 -10.01 -19.59 6.60
CA GLY A 287 -9.16 -18.68 5.84
C GLY A 287 -7.84 -19.37 5.48
N ALA A 288 -7.63 -19.67 4.19
CA ALA A 288 -6.33 -20.10 3.71
C ALA A 288 -5.48 -18.88 3.39
N VAL A 289 -4.34 -18.74 4.08
CA VAL A 289 -3.53 -17.52 4.06
C VAL A 289 -2.57 -17.45 2.87
N GLY A 290 -2.01 -16.25 2.66
CA GLY A 290 -1.01 -15.98 1.64
C GLY A 290 0.38 -16.52 1.98
N GLY A 291 1.36 -16.16 1.19
CA GLY A 291 2.78 -16.49 1.38
C GLY A 291 3.34 -17.36 0.27
N PHE A 292 4.37 -18.13 0.63
CA PHE A 292 5.14 -19.00 -0.27
C PHE A 292 5.25 -20.39 0.34
N SER A 293 4.13 -21.11 0.38
CA SER A 293 4.08 -22.44 1.01
C SER A 293 5.09 -23.39 0.38
N ASN A 294 5.86 -24.07 1.23
CA ASN A 294 6.96 -24.96 0.81
C ASN A 294 7.98 -24.28 -0.12
N SER A 295 8.16 -22.94 0.04
CA SER A 295 9.09 -22.11 -0.77
C SER A 295 8.80 -22.15 -2.27
N ASP A 296 7.58 -22.48 -2.67
CA ASP A 296 7.10 -22.60 -4.07
C ASP A 296 7.99 -23.52 -4.96
N VAL A 297 8.68 -24.48 -4.36
CA VAL A 297 9.66 -25.33 -5.08
C VAL A 297 9.07 -26.04 -6.30
N LEU A 298 7.80 -26.43 -6.22
CA LEU A 298 7.07 -27.09 -7.32
C LEU A 298 6.18 -26.10 -8.11
N GLY A 299 6.17 -24.84 -7.73
CA GLY A 299 5.22 -23.81 -8.12
C GLY A 299 4.30 -23.43 -6.97
N SER A 300 3.68 -22.25 -7.08
CA SER A 300 2.90 -21.68 -5.98
C SER A 300 1.76 -22.58 -5.53
N ALA A 301 1.69 -22.83 -4.22
CA ALA A 301 0.76 -23.70 -3.50
C ALA A 301 0.75 -25.19 -3.90
N LYS A 302 1.55 -25.62 -4.87
CA LYS A 302 1.53 -27.03 -5.34
C LYS A 302 1.98 -28.01 -4.27
N GLY A 303 3.01 -27.66 -3.48
CA GLY A 303 3.43 -28.47 -2.34
C GLY A 303 2.34 -28.58 -1.28
N TRP A 304 1.65 -27.47 -0.99
CA TRP A 304 0.54 -27.43 -0.04
C TRP A 304 -0.67 -28.24 -0.55
N ALA A 305 -1.04 -28.07 -1.81
CA ALA A 305 -2.07 -28.90 -2.45
C ALA A 305 -1.73 -30.38 -2.43
N GLY A 306 -0.45 -30.74 -2.66
CA GLY A 306 0.03 -32.10 -2.54
C GLY A 306 -0.14 -32.70 -1.13
N ALA A 307 0.09 -31.89 -0.08
CA ALA A 307 -0.16 -32.32 1.28
C ALA A 307 -1.63 -32.68 1.53
N PHE A 308 -2.58 -31.96 0.92
CA PHE A 308 -3.99 -32.35 0.96
C PHE A 308 -4.28 -33.56 0.08
N LYS A 309 -3.86 -33.57 -1.18
CA LYS A 309 -4.20 -34.63 -2.17
C LYS A 309 -3.70 -36.01 -1.75
N TYR A 310 -2.52 -36.10 -1.12
CA TYR A 310 -1.85 -37.36 -0.82
C TYR A 310 -1.89 -37.79 0.65
N ASN A 311 -2.57 -37.03 1.52
CA ASN A 311 -2.83 -37.42 2.90
C ASN A 311 -4.33 -37.63 3.12
N GLU A 312 -4.73 -38.87 3.44
CA GLU A 312 -6.14 -39.25 3.59
C GLU A 312 -6.90 -38.42 4.63
N LYS A 313 -6.26 -38.14 5.78
CA LYS A 313 -6.90 -37.40 6.88
C LYS A 313 -7.11 -35.93 6.51
N ALA A 314 -6.07 -35.30 5.98
CA ALA A 314 -6.15 -33.89 5.54
C ALA A 314 -7.14 -33.72 4.39
N ASN A 315 -7.10 -34.64 3.40
CA ASN A 315 -8.05 -34.66 2.29
C ASN A 315 -9.49 -34.77 2.81
N LYS A 316 -9.76 -35.78 3.64
CA LYS A 316 -11.08 -36.00 4.21
C LYS A 316 -11.60 -34.78 4.98
N ALA A 317 -10.78 -34.19 5.85
CA ALA A 317 -11.17 -33.02 6.62
C ALA A 317 -11.58 -31.85 5.71
N LEU A 318 -10.84 -31.60 4.64
CA LEU A 318 -11.14 -30.53 3.70
C LEU A 318 -12.39 -30.83 2.86
N GLN A 319 -12.53 -32.05 2.34
CA GLN A 319 -13.68 -32.44 1.54
C GLN A 319 -14.99 -32.42 2.38
N ASP A 320 -14.94 -32.95 3.61
CA ASP A 320 -16.08 -32.91 4.53
C ASP A 320 -16.48 -31.45 4.84
N PHE A 321 -15.50 -30.55 5.03
CA PHE A 321 -15.75 -29.13 5.25
C PHE A 321 -16.47 -28.49 4.06
N PHE A 322 -15.97 -28.66 2.83
CA PHE A 322 -16.58 -28.08 1.63
C PHE A 322 -17.94 -28.70 1.28
N ALA A 323 -18.21 -29.94 1.68
CA ALA A 323 -19.49 -30.62 1.47
C ALA A 323 -20.60 -30.10 2.38
N ARG A 324 -20.28 -29.50 3.51
CA ARG A 324 -21.26 -28.98 4.48
C ARG A 324 -21.92 -27.70 3.94
N PRO A 325 -23.26 -27.54 4.12
CA PRO A 325 -23.98 -26.34 3.66
C PRO A 325 -23.82 -25.12 4.58
N ASP A 326 -23.33 -25.32 5.81
CA ASP A 326 -23.17 -24.29 6.87
C ASP A 326 -21.75 -23.72 6.96
N THR A 327 -20.92 -23.90 5.92
CA THR A 327 -19.52 -23.48 5.92
C THR A 327 -19.22 -22.41 4.86
N LEU A 328 -18.24 -21.60 5.17
CA LEU A 328 -17.66 -20.58 4.30
C LEU A 328 -16.16 -20.71 4.22
N SER A 329 -15.56 -20.27 3.12
CA SER A 329 -14.11 -20.17 3.03
C SER A 329 -13.64 -18.95 2.25
N VAL A 330 -12.43 -18.48 2.58
CA VAL A 330 -11.68 -17.51 1.79
C VAL A 330 -10.26 -18.00 1.59
N GLY A 331 -9.81 -18.06 0.33
CA GLY A 331 -8.41 -18.28 -0.04
C GLY A 331 -7.80 -16.99 -0.54
N ILE A 332 -6.73 -16.50 0.11
CA ILE A 332 -6.07 -15.24 -0.24
C ILE A 332 -4.66 -15.53 -0.76
N CYS A 333 -4.31 -15.00 -1.94
CA CYS A 333 -2.99 -15.12 -2.55
C CYS A 333 -2.55 -16.61 -2.66
N ASN A 334 -1.63 -17.08 -1.83
CA ASN A 334 -1.25 -18.50 -1.82
C ASN A 334 -2.42 -19.43 -1.44
N GLY A 335 -3.34 -18.99 -0.59
CA GLY A 335 -4.59 -19.70 -0.30
C GLY A 335 -5.55 -19.75 -1.51
N CYS A 336 -5.59 -18.70 -2.32
CA CYS A 336 -6.30 -18.69 -3.60
C CYS A 336 -5.71 -19.73 -4.55
N GLN A 337 -4.39 -19.74 -4.71
CA GLN A 337 -3.67 -20.71 -5.52
C GLN A 337 -3.93 -22.14 -5.04
N LEU A 338 -3.97 -22.37 -3.72
CA LEU A 338 -4.31 -23.65 -3.12
C LEU A 338 -5.70 -24.14 -3.54
N PHE A 339 -6.71 -23.29 -3.40
CA PHE A 339 -8.10 -23.68 -3.70
C PHE A 339 -8.31 -23.90 -5.21
N MET A 340 -7.63 -23.13 -6.05
CA MET A 340 -7.63 -23.34 -7.50
C MET A 340 -6.89 -24.64 -7.90
N GLU A 341 -5.74 -24.95 -7.26
CA GLU A 341 -4.99 -26.19 -7.53
C GLU A 341 -5.71 -27.45 -7.03
N LEU A 342 -6.61 -27.31 -6.05
CA LEU A 342 -7.46 -28.38 -5.54
C LEU A 342 -8.83 -28.48 -6.25
N ASP A 343 -9.10 -27.64 -7.25
CA ASP A 343 -10.35 -27.57 -8.01
C ASP A 343 -11.60 -27.34 -7.14
N LEU A 344 -11.47 -26.61 -6.01
CA LEU A 344 -12.54 -26.42 -5.02
C LEU A 344 -13.56 -25.33 -5.44
N ILE A 345 -13.21 -24.47 -6.38
CA ILE A 345 -14.06 -23.31 -6.74
C ILE A 345 -15.01 -23.66 -7.89
N ASN A 346 -14.55 -24.37 -8.90
CA ASN A 346 -15.36 -24.80 -10.03
C ASN A 346 -15.20 -26.30 -10.28
N PRO A 347 -15.56 -27.18 -9.33
CA PRO A 347 -15.34 -28.62 -9.43
C PRO A 347 -16.13 -29.28 -10.58
N GLU A 348 -17.21 -28.63 -11.04
CA GLU A 348 -18.05 -29.11 -12.13
C GLU A 348 -17.47 -28.84 -13.53
N HIS A 349 -16.44 -28.01 -13.66
CA HIS A 349 -15.86 -27.70 -14.96
C HIS A 349 -15.04 -28.87 -15.51
N GLY A 350 -15.28 -29.24 -16.76
CA GLY A 350 -14.49 -30.27 -17.43
C GLY A 350 -13.05 -29.83 -17.78
N THR A 351 -12.83 -28.51 -17.81
CA THR A 351 -11.50 -27.90 -17.96
C THR A 351 -11.33 -26.86 -16.87
N HIS A 352 -10.37 -27.09 -15.99
CA HIS A 352 -10.18 -26.29 -14.80
C HIS A 352 -9.35 -25.02 -15.05
N GLY A 353 -9.72 -23.94 -14.38
CA GLY A 353 -8.91 -22.73 -14.28
C GLY A 353 -7.62 -23.00 -13.49
N ARG A 354 -6.57 -22.27 -13.80
CA ARG A 354 -5.26 -22.42 -13.15
C ARG A 354 -4.69 -21.07 -12.73
N MET A 355 -3.80 -21.13 -11.75
CA MET A 355 -2.97 -19.98 -11.41
C MET A 355 -1.60 -20.14 -12.09
N THR A 356 -1.16 -19.09 -12.79
CA THR A 356 0.09 -19.12 -13.56
C THR A 356 0.93 -17.86 -13.26
N TYR A 357 2.13 -17.81 -13.84
CA TYR A 357 3.05 -16.66 -13.69
C TYR A 357 2.39 -15.37 -14.17
N ASN A 358 2.66 -14.29 -13.45
CA ASN A 358 2.34 -12.93 -13.92
C ASN A 358 2.93 -12.73 -15.34
N ASP A 359 2.25 -11.98 -16.18
CA ASP A 359 2.75 -11.65 -17.53
C ASP A 359 4.08 -10.88 -17.50
N SER A 360 4.37 -10.19 -16.41
CA SER A 360 5.65 -9.50 -16.19
C SER A 360 6.82 -10.45 -15.90
N HIS A 361 6.56 -11.72 -15.64
CA HIS A 361 7.53 -12.74 -15.19
C HIS A 361 8.33 -12.34 -13.95
N LYS A 362 7.78 -11.48 -13.12
CA LYS A 362 8.37 -11.09 -11.84
C LYS A 362 7.34 -11.06 -10.73
N HIS A 363 7.82 -10.94 -9.49
CA HIS A 363 6.97 -10.64 -8.35
C HIS A 363 6.43 -9.21 -8.46
N GLU A 364 5.11 -9.07 -8.52
CA GLU A 364 4.43 -7.78 -8.48
C GLU A 364 4.00 -7.49 -7.05
N SER A 365 4.35 -6.30 -6.59
CA SER A 365 3.96 -5.80 -5.27
C SER A 365 3.53 -4.35 -5.41
N GLY A 366 2.36 -4.02 -4.91
CA GLY A 366 1.83 -2.66 -5.02
C GLY A 366 0.42 -2.52 -4.47
N PHE A 367 -0.06 -1.29 -4.49
CA PHE A 367 -1.42 -0.94 -4.14
C PHE A 367 -2.23 -0.68 -5.42
N THR A 368 -3.37 -1.31 -5.54
CA THR A 368 -4.28 -1.18 -6.68
C THR A 368 -5.71 -1.01 -6.21
N SER A 369 -6.66 -0.93 -7.13
CA SER A 369 -8.07 -0.95 -6.80
C SER A 369 -8.77 -2.13 -7.44
N VAL A 370 -9.84 -2.58 -6.80
CA VAL A 370 -10.76 -3.58 -7.36
C VAL A 370 -12.19 -3.04 -7.35
N LYS A 371 -12.92 -3.36 -8.41
CA LYS A 371 -14.32 -3.01 -8.58
C LYS A 371 -15.17 -4.25 -8.33
N ILE A 372 -15.98 -4.21 -7.29
CA ILE A 372 -16.87 -5.31 -6.91
C ILE A 372 -18.08 -5.29 -7.83
N GLN A 373 -18.26 -6.41 -8.54
CA GLN A 373 -19.33 -6.59 -9.50
C GLN A 373 -20.65 -6.90 -8.78
N LYS A 374 -21.76 -6.89 -9.52
CA LYS A 374 -22.98 -7.54 -9.07
C LYS A 374 -22.69 -9.01 -8.84
N ASN A 375 -23.00 -9.55 -7.68
CA ASN A 375 -22.53 -10.88 -7.29
C ASN A 375 -23.43 -11.54 -6.23
N ASP A 376 -23.30 -12.88 -6.13
CA ASP A 376 -23.97 -13.71 -5.12
C ASP A 376 -23.02 -14.13 -3.99
N SER A 377 -21.83 -13.51 -3.87
CA SER A 377 -20.87 -13.82 -2.81
C SER A 377 -21.41 -13.46 -1.44
N VAL A 378 -21.39 -14.40 -0.51
CA VAL A 378 -21.74 -14.14 0.88
C VAL A 378 -20.88 -13.04 1.48
N MET A 379 -19.55 -13.14 1.29
CA MET A 379 -18.61 -12.20 1.88
C MET A 379 -18.71 -10.78 1.29
N LEU A 380 -19.02 -10.65 -0.01
CA LEU A 380 -19.00 -9.36 -0.69
C LEU A 380 -20.41 -8.74 -0.88
N SER A 381 -21.43 -9.34 -0.29
CA SER A 381 -22.85 -8.98 -0.53
C SER A 381 -23.19 -7.51 -0.24
N THR A 382 -22.58 -6.87 0.77
CA THR A 382 -22.80 -5.45 1.09
C THR A 382 -21.85 -4.51 0.33
N LEU A 383 -20.87 -5.05 -0.39
CA LEU A 383 -19.84 -4.29 -1.09
C LEU A 383 -20.12 -4.13 -2.59
N GLU A 384 -21.26 -4.63 -3.09
CA GLU A 384 -21.64 -4.56 -4.51
C GLU A 384 -21.57 -3.11 -5.02
N GLY A 385 -20.92 -2.91 -6.17
CA GLY A 385 -20.74 -1.60 -6.79
C GLY A 385 -19.58 -0.75 -6.21
N ALA A 386 -19.01 -1.15 -5.09
CA ALA A 386 -17.87 -0.46 -4.51
C ALA A 386 -16.62 -0.60 -5.38
N THR A 387 -15.76 0.42 -5.32
CA THR A 387 -14.38 0.39 -5.85
C THR A 387 -13.44 0.65 -4.69
N LEU A 388 -12.66 -0.35 -4.31
CA LEU A 388 -11.86 -0.32 -3.08
C LEU A 388 -10.38 -0.53 -3.37
N GLY A 389 -9.54 0.19 -2.62
CA GLY A 389 -8.09 0.01 -2.64
C GLY A 389 -7.66 -1.27 -1.93
N VAL A 390 -6.63 -1.92 -2.45
CA VAL A 390 -6.14 -3.20 -1.90
C VAL A 390 -4.69 -3.47 -2.29
N TRP A 391 -3.94 -4.15 -1.42
CA TRP A 391 -2.58 -4.59 -1.68
C TRP A 391 -2.54 -5.87 -2.51
N ILE A 392 -1.55 -5.93 -3.41
CA ILE A 392 -1.17 -7.15 -4.15
C ILE A 392 0.30 -7.47 -3.88
N SER A 393 0.65 -8.77 -3.85
CA SER A 393 2.02 -9.23 -3.65
C SER A 393 2.14 -10.69 -4.10
N HIS A 394 2.50 -10.93 -5.37
CA HIS A 394 2.53 -12.27 -5.95
C HIS A 394 3.41 -12.37 -7.20
N GLY A 395 3.96 -13.56 -7.46
CA GLY A 395 4.69 -13.91 -8.67
C GLY A 395 3.87 -14.78 -9.65
N GLU A 396 2.95 -15.58 -9.12
CA GLU A 396 2.07 -16.49 -9.85
C GLU A 396 0.59 -16.16 -9.59
N GLY A 397 0.19 -14.92 -9.88
CA GLY A 397 -1.14 -14.40 -9.54
C GLY A 397 -2.15 -14.39 -10.68
N LYS A 398 -1.76 -14.87 -11.86
CA LYS A 398 -2.60 -14.83 -13.05
C LYS A 398 -3.66 -15.92 -13.04
N PHE A 399 -4.92 -15.51 -13.01
CA PHE A 399 -6.03 -16.43 -13.32
C PHE A 399 -6.01 -16.74 -14.82
N GLU A 400 -5.73 -17.98 -15.15
CA GLU A 400 -5.87 -18.52 -16.51
C GLU A 400 -7.17 -19.33 -16.59
N LEU A 401 -8.19 -18.73 -17.18
CA LEU A 401 -9.56 -19.25 -17.20
C LEU A 401 -9.92 -19.69 -18.64
N PRO A 402 -9.94 -21.02 -18.92
CA PRO A 402 -10.06 -21.52 -20.28
C PRO A 402 -11.48 -21.45 -20.88
N LEU A 403 -12.52 -21.31 -20.05
CA LEU A 403 -13.90 -21.20 -20.48
C LEU A 403 -14.30 -19.73 -20.69
N SER A 404 -15.47 -19.47 -21.26
CA SER A 404 -15.98 -18.11 -21.42
C SER A 404 -16.27 -17.46 -20.06
N GLU A 405 -16.21 -16.13 -19.99
CA GLU A 405 -16.39 -15.36 -18.74
C GLU A 405 -17.67 -15.73 -17.97
N LYS A 406 -18.76 -15.95 -18.67
CA LYS A 406 -20.07 -16.30 -18.10
C LYS A 406 -20.12 -17.64 -17.37
N GLU A 407 -19.13 -18.50 -17.58
CA GLU A 407 -19.00 -19.79 -16.86
C GLU A 407 -18.38 -19.63 -15.47
N TYR A 408 -17.91 -18.43 -15.13
CA TYR A 408 -17.25 -18.13 -13.86
C TYR A 408 -18.02 -17.07 -13.07
N ASN A 409 -18.11 -17.25 -11.75
CA ASN A 409 -18.63 -16.24 -10.85
C ASN A 409 -17.51 -15.24 -10.46
N ILE A 410 -17.17 -14.34 -11.40
CA ILE A 410 -16.20 -13.29 -11.17
C ILE A 410 -16.87 -12.17 -10.37
N VAL A 411 -16.54 -12.09 -9.08
CA VAL A 411 -17.20 -11.16 -8.13
C VAL A 411 -16.46 -9.83 -7.97
N ALA A 412 -15.18 -9.76 -8.37
CA ALA A 412 -14.45 -8.51 -8.45
C ALA A 412 -13.44 -8.52 -9.59
N LYS A 413 -13.27 -7.35 -10.22
CA LYS A 413 -12.28 -7.10 -11.27
C LYS A 413 -11.31 -6.02 -10.82
N TYR A 414 -10.08 -6.03 -11.35
CA TYR A 414 -9.15 -4.92 -11.15
C TYR A 414 -9.74 -3.62 -11.69
N GLY A 415 -9.35 -2.50 -11.14
CA GLY A 415 -9.96 -1.18 -11.37
C GLY A 415 -10.03 -0.75 -12.84
N TYR A 416 -9.06 -1.17 -13.66
CA TYR A 416 -9.09 -1.05 -15.12
C TYR A 416 -8.33 -2.23 -15.78
N ASP A 417 -8.64 -2.50 -17.05
CA ASP A 417 -8.13 -3.65 -17.80
C ASP A 417 -6.80 -3.32 -18.51
N ALA A 418 -5.81 -2.92 -17.75
CA ALA A 418 -4.46 -2.69 -18.26
C ALA A 418 -3.44 -2.82 -17.11
N TYR A 419 -2.20 -3.15 -17.48
CA TYR A 419 -1.10 -3.12 -16.53
C TYR A 419 -0.75 -1.66 -16.15
N PRO A 420 -0.49 -1.34 -14.87
CA PRO A 420 -0.34 -2.27 -13.75
C PRO A 420 -1.59 -2.47 -12.89
N ALA A 421 -2.80 -1.99 -13.25
CA ALA A 421 -4.00 -2.21 -12.45
C ALA A 421 -4.41 -3.68 -12.41
N ASN A 422 -4.39 -4.36 -13.58
CA ASN A 422 -4.36 -5.82 -13.66
C ASN A 422 -2.88 -6.26 -13.63
N PRO A 423 -2.31 -6.54 -12.45
CA PRO A 423 -0.86 -6.65 -12.30
C PRO A 423 -0.30 -7.98 -12.81
N ASN A 424 -1.17 -8.94 -13.03
CA ASN A 424 -0.80 -10.30 -13.37
C ASN A 424 -1.24 -10.74 -14.78
N GLY A 425 -2.10 -9.97 -15.45
CA GLY A 425 -2.64 -10.32 -16.76
C GLY A 425 -3.76 -11.38 -16.68
N SER A 426 -4.50 -11.43 -15.58
CA SER A 426 -5.61 -12.36 -15.36
C SER A 426 -6.68 -12.26 -16.44
N SER A 427 -7.18 -13.41 -16.89
CA SER A 427 -8.32 -13.53 -17.80
C SER A 427 -9.51 -12.70 -17.27
N TYR A 428 -10.20 -12.00 -18.16
CA TYR A 428 -11.39 -11.19 -17.84
C TYR A 428 -11.16 -10.13 -16.76
N ASN A 429 -9.92 -9.72 -16.56
CA ASN A 429 -9.51 -8.77 -15.51
C ASN A 429 -9.84 -9.26 -14.08
N THR A 430 -9.87 -10.57 -13.87
CA THR A 430 -10.33 -11.21 -12.63
C THR A 430 -9.40 -10.91 -11.48
N ALA A 431 -9.95 -10.36 -10.39
CA ALA A 431 -9.30 -10.18 -9.11
C ALA A 431 -9.81 -11.17 -8.05
N MET A 432 -11.13 -11.47 -8.07
CA MET A 432 -11.78 -12.37 -7.12
C MET A 432 -12.86 -13.20 -7.81
N MET A 433 -13.03 -14.42 -7.35
CA MET A 433 -14.02 -15.38 -7.84
C MET A 433 -14.66 -16.15 -6.69
N THR A 434 -15.90 -16.63 -6.86
CA THR A 434 -16.51 -17.60 -5.94
C THR A 434 -16.93 -18.87 -6.68
N ASP A 435 -17.20 -19.91 -5.86
CA ASP A 435 -17.96 -21.07 -6.33
C ASP A 435 -19.39 -20.66 -6.70
N LYS A 436 -20.14 -21.57 -7.29
CA LYS A 436 -21.52 -21.33 -7.71
C LYS A 436 -22.51 -21.06 -6.57
N THR A 437 -22.14 -21.37 -5.32
CA THR A 437 -22.98 -21.10 -4.13
C THR A 437 -22.70 -19.74 -3.51
N GLY A 438 -21.66 -19.04 -3.94
CA GLY A 438 -21.19 -17.76 -3.37
C GLY A 438 -20.52 -17.89 -2.00
N ARG A 439 -20.31 -19.12 -1.50
CA ARG A 439 -19.80 -19.39 -0.15
C ARG A 439 -18.28 -19.46 -0.07
N HIS A 440 -17.63 -19.87 -1.14
CA HIS A 440 -16.19 -20.11 -1.17
C HIS A 440 -15.51 -19.07 -2.06
N LEU A 441 -14.85 -18.10 -1.43
CA LEU A 441 -14.21 -16.96 -2.12
C LEU A 441 -12.72 -17.23 -2.34
N VAL A 442 -12.22 -16.90 -3.51
CA VAL A 442 -10.77 -16.80 -3.79
C VAL A 442 -10.42 -15.41 -4.29
N THR A 443 -9.27 -14.92 -3.84
CA THR A 443 -8.76 -13.59 -4.17
C THR A 443 -7.23 -13.58 -4.23
N MET A 444 -6.66 -12.94 -5.25
CA MET A 444 -5.22 -12.67 -5.25
C MET A 444 -4.87 -11.41 -4.44
N PRO A 445 -5.64 -10.31 -4.50
CA PRO A 445 -5.48 -9.18 -3.58
C PRO A 445 -5.69 -9.54 -2.11
N HIS A 446 -4.92 -8.86 -1.24
CA HIS A 446 -4.89 -9.06 0.21
C HIS A 446 -5.90 -8.16 0.94
N ILE A 447 -7.15 -8.61 1.05
CA ILE A 447 -8.19 -7.85 1.76
C ILE A 447 -7.93 -7.78 3.26
N GLU A 448 -7.31 -8.83 3.85
CA GLU A 448 -6.94 -8.90 5.26
C GLU A 448 -5.85 -7.90 5.66
N ARG A 449 -5.08 -7.41 4.67
CA ARG A 449 -4.05 -6.38 4.85
C ARG A 449 -4.54 -4.97 4.54
N SER A 450 -5.84 -4.81 4.31
CA SER A 450 -6.45 -3.54 3.92
C SER A 450 -7.61 -3.14 4.85
N ILE A 451 -7.68 -3.73 6.06
CA ILE A 451 -8.78 -3.57 7.03
C ILE A 451 -8.82 -2.17 7.66
N PHE A 452 -7.68 -1.54 7.82
CA PHE A 452 -7.60 -0.24 8.51
C PHE A 452 -7.24 0.89 7.54
N GLN A 453 -7.66 2.11 7.88
CA GLN A 453 -7.32 3.31 7.12
C GLN A 453 -5.79 3.42 6.87
N TRP A 454 -4.96 3.18 7.87
CA TRP A 454 -3.50 3.25 7.76
C TRP A 454 -2.84 2.12 6.97
N ASN A 455 -3.59 1.08 6.62
CA ASN A 455 -3.10 0.04 5.73
C ASN A 455 -3.12 0.47 4.26
N TRP A 456 -3.90 1.49 3.90
CA TRP A 456 -4.00 1.92 2.52
C TRP A 456 -2.85 2.85 2.15
N ALA A 457 -2.32 2.69 0.95
CA ALA A 457 -1.31 3.62 0.42
C ALA A 457 -1.88 5.03 0.21
N ASN A 458 -3.17 5.12 -0.10
CA ASN A 458 -3.91 6.36 -0.20
C ASN A 458 -5.36 6.09 0.26
N TYR A 459 -5.86 6.84 1.23
CA TYR A 459 -7.23 6.74 1.74
C TYR A 459 -8.02 8.02 1.41
N PRO A 460 -9.34 7.95 1.17
CA PRO A 460 -10.11 9.14 0.80
C PRO A 460 -9.95 10.28 1.82
N LYS A 461 -9.57 11.46 1.32
CA LYS A 461 -9.39 12.66 2.16
C LYS A 461 -10.70 13.01 2.87
N GLY A 462 -10.57 13.41 4.13
CA GLY A 462 -11.71 13.82 4.96
C GLY A 462 -12.42 12.69 5.70
N ARG A 463 -12.17 11.44 5.38
CA ARG A 463 -12.66 10.30 6.17
C ARG A 463 -11.74 10.03 7.36
N LYS A 464 -12.35 9.69 8.48
CA LYS A 464 -11.65 9.33 9.73
C LYS A 464 -12.23 8.01 10.26
N ASP A 465 -12.18 7.00 9.41
CA ASP A 465 -12.74 5.69 9.69
C ASP A 465 -11.85 4.92 10.69
N GLU A 466 -12.45 4.19 11.58
CA GLU A 466 -11.75 3.25 12.46
C GLU A 466 -11.27 2.03 11.66
N VAL A 467 -12.08 1.60 10.71
CA VAL A 467 -11.80 0.49 9.78
C VAL A 467 -12.13 0.87 8.34
N SER A 468 -11.62 0.13 7.38
CA SER A 468 -11.99 0.26 5.97
C SER A 468 -13.19 -0.63 5.61
N PRO A 469 -13.82 -0.43 4.44
CA PRO A 469 -14.95 -1.28 4.02
C PRO A 469 -14.61 -2.77 3.92
N TRP A 470 -13.36 -3.17 3.83
CA TRP A 470 -12.99 -4.58 3.78
C TRP A 470 -13.36 -5.39 5.01
N ILE A 471 -13.58 -4.76 6.17
CA ILE A 471 -14.07 -5.47 7.36
C ILE A 471 -15.45 -6.09 7.13
N GLU A 472 -16.29 -5.45 6.31
CA GLU A 472 -17.63 -5.96 6.02
C GLU A 472 -17.62 -7.35 5.37
N ALA A 473 -16.58 -7.66 4.58
CA ALA A 473 -16.45 -8.99 3.98
C ALA A 473 -16.41 -10.10 5.06
N PHE A 474 -15.66 -9.87 6.13
CA PHE A 474 -15.57 -10.81 7.26
C PHE A 474 -16.82 -10.76 8.15
N GLU A 475 -17.41 -9.58 8.34
CA GLU A 475 -18.68 -9.44 9.07
C GLU A 475 -19.86 -10.11 8.37
N ASN A 476 -19.91 -10.04 7.03
CA ASN A 476 -20.94 -10.72 6.24
C ASN A 476 -20.81 -12.25 6.39
N ALA A 477 -19.58 -12.78 6.38
CA ALA A 477 -19.35 -14.18 6.66
C ALA A 477 -19.93 -14.59 8.04
N ARG A 478 -19.63 -13.83 9.09
CA ARG A 478 -20.17 -14.08 10.43
C ARG A 478 -21.70 -14.00 10.47
N LYS A 479 -22.26 -12.92 9.94
CA LYS A 479 -23.71 -12.69 9.90
C LYS A 479 -24.46 -13.80 9.15
N TRP A 480 -23.85 -14.36 8.13
CA TRP A 480 -24.39 -15.49 7.38
C TRP A 480 -24.37 -16.77 8.23
N ILE A 481 -23.23 -17.10 8.86
CA ILE A 481 -23.09 -18.28 9.72
C ILE A 481 -24.07 -18.25 10.90
N GLU A 482 -24.25 -17.09 11.55
CA GLU A 482 -25.20 -16.94 12.66
C GLU A 482 -26.67 -17.18 12.27
N LYS A 483 -26.99 -17.22 10.98
CA LYS A 483 -28.35 -17.47 10.46
C LYS A 483 -28.55 -18.91 9.97
N HIS A 484 -27.48 -19.68 9.75
CA HIS A 484 -27.51 -21.04 9.22
C HIS A 484 -26.93 -22.04 10.20
#